data_9424b76f7d2ac8fc646fb9ebb15ae56d
#
_entry.id   9424b76f7d2ac8fc646fb9ebb15ae56d
#
_cell.length_a   1.000
_cell.length_b   1.000
_cell.length_c   1.000
_cell.angle_alpha   90.00
_cell.angle_beta   90.00
_cell.angle_gamma   90.00
#
_symmetry.space_group_name_H-M   'P 1'
#
loop_
_entity.id
_entity.type
_entity.pdbx_description
1 polymer ?
#
loop_
_entity_poly.entity_id
_entity_poly.type
_entity_poly.pdbx_seq_one_letter_code
_entity_poly.pdbx_strand_id
1 'polypeptide(L)'
;AEKLAAERAEQARLAEEEAQRQVQLEAEQARQEAQRAEAEKLAAERAEQARLAEEEAQRQAQLEAEQARQEAQRAEAEKLAAERAEQARLAEEEAQRQAQLEAEQARQEAQRAEAERLAAERAEQTRLAEEEAQRQAQLEAEQARQEAEAEEKARIAQAQAEAEDIVALREEVLVDKPVEQERPKKEGFFSRLKKGLLKTRQNLGSGFMGLFRGKKIDDELFEELEEQLLIADVGMDTTSKIINSLTQHASRKDLKDAESLYGKLREEMGDILNKVDKPLNIEGKKPFVILMVGVNGVGKTTTIGKLARQYQAEGKSVMLAAGDTFRAAAVEQLQVWGERNHIPVIAQHTGADPASVIFDAIQSAQAKGVDVLIADTAGRLQNKSHLMEELKKIVRVMKKLDEEAPHEVMLTLDASTGQNAVSQAKLFNETVGLTGLTLTKLDGTAKGGVIFSIADQFGIPIRYIGVGEGIEDLRPFKADDFIEALFAREE
;
A
#
# COMPACT_ATOMS: atom_id res chain seq x y z
N ALA A 1 19.48 84.87 -108.39
CA ALA A 1 20.03 83.49 -108.25
C ALA A 1 20.28 83.09 -106.75
N GLU A 2 20.78 84.00 -105.91
CA GLU A 2 21.07 83.70 -104.51
C GLU A 2 19.90 83.41 -103.58
N LYS A 3 18.74 84.09 -103.85
CA LYS A 3 17.51 83.82 -103.02
C LYS A 3 16.96 82.42 -103.23
N LEU A 4 17.05 81.86 -104.44
CA LEU A 4 16.53 80.54 -104.80
C LEU A 4 17.46 79.45 -104.30
N ALA A 5 18.74 79.72 -104.18
CA ALA A 5 19.69 78.78 -103.57
C ALA A 5 19.57 78.69 -102.03
N ALA A 6 19.23 79.81 -101.35
CA ALA A 6 18.96 79.83 -99.91
C ALA A 6 17.64 79.09 -99.55
N GLU A 7 16.57 79.28 -100.36
CA GLU A 7 15.33 78.56 -100.16
C GLU A 7 15.46 77.04 -100.36
N ARG A 8 16.26 76.62 -101.37
CA ARG A 8 16.56 75.15 -101.52
C ARG A 8 17.42 74.56 -100.41
N ALA A 9 18.40 75.37 -99.90
CA ALA A 9 19.17 74.90 -98.76
C ALA A 9 18.36 74.81 -97.49
N GLU A 10 17.40 75.68 -97.22
CA GLU A 10 16.48 75.64 -96.08
C GLU A 10 15.49 74.55 -96.25
N GLN A 11 14.92 74.27 -97.44
CA GLN A 11 14.08 73.09 -97.68
C GLN A 11 14.85 71.79 -97.51
N ALA A 12 16.09 71.70 -97.96
CA ALA A 12 16.94 70.51 -97.74
C ALA A 12 17.20 70.27 -96.29
N ARG A 13 17.48 71.32 -95.48
CA ARG A 13 17.69 71.22 -94.04
C ARG A 13 16.46 70.80 -93.27
N LEU A 14 15.29 71.34 -93.65
CA LEU A 14 13.98 70.92 -93.05
C LEU A 14 13.65 69.49 -93.44
N ALA A 15 13.90 69.02 -94.67
CA ALA A 15 13.70 67.63 -95.07
C ALA A 15 14.66 66.67 -94.32
N GLU A 16 15.93 67.13 -94.04
CA GLU A 16 16.87 66.36 -93.30
C GLU A 16 16.48 66.26 -91.78
N GLU A 17 16.01 67.38 -91.17
CA GLU A 17 15.44 67.38 -89.81
C GLU A 17 14.19 66.52 -89.71
N GLU A 18 13.32 66.51 -90.67
CA GLU A 18 12.12 65.63 -90.70
C GLU A 18 12.50 64.16 -90.84
N ALA A 19 13.47 63.83 -91.70
CA ALA A 19 14.01 62.50 -91.86
C ALA A 19 14.69 62.00 -90.57
N GLN A 20 15.50 62.89 -89.91
CA GLN A 20 16.04 62.54 -88.63
C GLN A 20 14.99 62.33 -87.53
N ARG A 21 13.98 63.12 -87.48
CA ARG A 21 12.86 62.97 -86.55
C ARG A 21 12.10 61.68 -86.80
N GLN A 22 11.89 61.30 -88.05
CA GLN A 22 11.21 60.06 -88.43
C GLN A 22 12.02 58.83 -88.04
N VAL A 23 13.35 58.86 -88.28
CA VAL A 23 14.24 57.78 -87.81
C VAL A 23 14.32 57.69 -86.27
N GLN A 24 14.26 58.83 -85.57
CA GLN A 24 14.15 58.79 -84.10
C GLN A 24 12.87 58.20 -83.58
N LEU A 25 11.75 58.52 -84.23
CA LEU A 25 10.42 57.99 -83.88
C LEU A 25 10.31 56.49 -84.14
N GLU A 26 10.87 56.04 -85.29
CA GLU A 26 10.96 54.60 -85.61
C GLU A 26 11.83 53.83 -84.64
N ALA A 27 13.01 54.45 -84.25
CA ALA A 27 13.92 53.86 -83.25
C ALA A 27 13.26 53.78 -81.86
N GLU A 28 12.42 54.77 -81.49
CA GLU A 28 11.72 54.78 -80.18
C GLU A 28 10.56 53.76 -80.20
N GLN A 29 9.83 53.63 -81.29
CA GLN A 29 8.81 52.64 -81.49
C GLN A 29 9.40 51.19 -81.40
N ALA A 30 10.49 50.97 -82.16
CA ALA A 30 11.19 49.69 -82.10
C ALA A 30 11.73 49.35 -80.66
N ARG A 31 12.18 50.35 -79.92
CA ARG A 31 12.55 50.17 -78.51
C ARG A 31 11.32 49.81 -77.63
N GLN A 32 10.21 50.49 -77.82
CA GLN A 32 9.00 50.22 -77.09
C GLN A 32 8.40 48.81 -77.43
N GLU A 33 8.50 48.42 -78.68
CA GLU A 33 8.07 47.07 -79.12
C GLU A 33 8.96 45.97 -78.51
N ALA A 34 10.30 46.19 -78.53
CA ALA A 34 11.24 45.27 -77.90
C ALA A 34 11.01 45.14 -76.41
N GLN A 35 10.75 46.27 -75.73
CA GLN A 35 10.45 46.27 -74.29
C GLN A 35 9.11 45.55 -74.01
N ARG A 36 8.09 45.73 -74.85
CA ARG A 36 6.83 44.99 -74.71
C ARG A 36 6.98 43.48 -74.94
N ALA A 37 7.75 43.08 -75.95
CA ALA A 37 8.04 41.69 -76.25
C ALA A 37 8.83 41.00 -75.11
N GLU A 38 9.81 41.76 -74.52
CA GLU A 38 10.55 41.27 -73.38
C GLU A 38 9.68 41.15 -72.10
N ALA A 39 8.84 42.13 -71.85
CA ALA A 39 7.89 42.09 -70.74
C ALA A 39 6.85 40.98 -70.88
N GLU A 40 6.33 40.73 -72.13
CA GLU A 40 5.40 39.65 -72.43
C GLU A 40 6.07 38.27 -72.24
N LYS A 41 7.34 38.10 -72.65
CA LYS A 41 8.11 36.91 -72.46
C LYS A 41 8.35 36.62 -70.97
N LEU A 42 8.73 37.67 -70.19
CA LEU A 42 8.92 37.55 -68.74
C LEU A 42 7.62 37.24 -68.00
N ALA A 43 6.50 37.81 -68.47
CA ALA A 43 5.17 37.52 -67.94
C ALA A 43 4.75 36.03 -68.18
N ALA A 44 5.03 35.55 -69.40
CA ALA A 44 4.78 34.15 -69.76
C ALA A 44 5.64 33.18 -68.92
N GLU A 45 6.92 33.44 -68.73
CA GLU A 45 7.81 32.65 -67.86
C GLU A 45 7.30 32.63 -66.40
N ARG A 46 6.91 33.77 -65.88
CA ARG A 46 6.34 33.87 -64.53
C ARG A 46 5.01 33.10 -64.40
N ALA A 47 4.17 33.15 -65.39
CA ALA A 47 2.92 32.40 -65.41
C ALA A 47 3.15 30.88 -65.45
N GLU A 48 4.16 30.45 -66.22
CA GLU A 48 4.53 29.04 -66.30
C GLU A 48 5.15 28.55 -64.97
N GLN A 49 6.02 29.34 -64.34
CA GLN A 49 6.59 29.04 -63.03
C GLN A 49 5.49 29.00 -61.96
N ALA A 50 4.53 29.89 -61.98
CA ALA A 50 3.40 29.90 -61.07
C ALA A 50 2.53 28.65 -61.22
N ARG A 51 2.26 28.23 -62.47
CA ARG A 51 1.51 27.01 -62.75
C ARG A 51 2.24 25.74 -62.25
N LEU A 52 3.53 25.64 -62.50
CA LEU A 52 4.36 24.51 -62.01
C LEU A 52 4.38 24.47 -60.48
N ALA A 53 4.55 25.63 -59.83
CA ALA A 53 4.51 25.71 -58.35
C ALA A 53 3.16 25.32 -57.78
N GLU A 54 2.06 25.68 -58.44
CA GLU A 54 0.69 25.29 -58.04
C GLU A 54 0.45 23.78 -58.24
N GLU A 55 0.99 23.21 -59.31
CA GLU A 55 0.87 21.77 -59.58
C GLU A 55 1.68 20.93 -58.58
N GLU A 56 2.87 21.45 -58.21
CA GLU A 56 3.74 20.85 -57.18
C GLU A 56 3.08 20.92 -55.77
N ALA A 57 2.49 22.07 -55.44
CA ALA A 57 1.77 22.27 -54.19
C ALA A 57 0.53 21.34 -54.08
N GLN A 58 -0.23 21.19 -55.19
CA GLN A 58 -1.38 20.26 -55.24
C GLN A 58 -0.94 18.80 -55.06
N ARG A 59 0.17 18.40 -55.69
CA ARG A 59 0.74 17.05 -55.54
C ARG A 59 1.20 16.78 -54.10
N GLN A 60 1.82 17.79 -53.49
CA GLN A 60 2.28 17.69 -52.12
C GLN A 60 1.09 17.59 -51.12
N ALA A 61 0.06 18.38 -51.30
CA ALA A 61 -1.18 18.33 -50.54
C ALA A 61 -1.91 16.96 -50.68
N GLN A 62 -1.89 16.38 -51.88
CA GLN A 62 -2.45 15.02 -52.07
C GLN A 62 -1.66 13.94 -51.35
N LEU A 63 -0.32 13.99 -51.34
CA LEU A 63 0.54 13.07 -50.61
C LEU A 63 0.34 13.20 -49.11
N GLU A 64 0.26 14.41 -48.58
CA GLU A 64 0.00 14.66 -47.15
C GLU A 64 -1.38 14.14 -46.73
N ALA A 65 -2.41 14.37 -47.57
CA ALA A 65 -3.76 13.86 -47.32
C ALA A 65 -3.83 12.32 -47.34
N GLU A 66 -3.03 11.68 -48.20
CA GLU A 66 -2.96 10.23 -48.26
C GLU A 66 -2.22 9.65 -47.05
N GLN A 67 -1.12 10.28 -46.64
CA GLN A 67 -0.38 9.91 -45.42
C GLN A 67 -1.25 10.07 -44.18
N ALA A 68 -1.97 11.17 -44.03
CA ALA A 68 -2.88 11.40 -42.92
C ALA A 68 -4.02 10.36 -42.87
N ARG A 69 -4.53 9.93 -44.03
CA ARG A 69 -5.51 8.83 -44.08
C ARG A 69 -4.93 7.49 -43.65
N GLN A 70 -3.71 7.19 -44.05
CA GLN A 70 -3.04 5.93 -43.63
C GLN A 70 -2.73 5.95 -42.16
N GLU A 71 -2.30 7.08 -41.61
CA GLU A 71 -2.09 7.25 -40.18
C GLU A 71 -3.37 7.11 -39.36
N ALA A 72 -4.45 7.73 -39.80
CA ALA A 72 -5.76 7.59 -39.16
C ALA A 72 -6.27 6.14 -39.17
N GLN A 73 -6.10 5.41 -40.28
CA GLN A 73 -6.46 3.99 -40.36
C GLN A 73 -5.61 3.11 -39.44
N ARG A 74 -4.31 3.41 -39.32
CA ARG A 74 -3.42 2.69 -38.38
C ARG A 74 -3.82 2.95 -36.94
N ALA A 75 -4.10 4.20 -36.58
CA ALA A 75 -4.53 4.56 -35.22
C ALA A 75 -5.87 3.91 -34.85
N GLU A 76 -6.82 3.84 -35.81
CA GLU A 76 -8.11 3.16 -35.59
C GLU A 76 -7.93 1.64 -35.42
N ALA A 77 -7.08 1.03 -36.23
CA ALA A 77 -6.77 -0.41 -36.14
C ALA A 77 -6.07 -0.74 -34.80
N GLU A 78 -5.15 0.11 -34.37
CA GLU A 78 -4.46 -0.04 -33.09
C GLU A 78 -5.43 0.10 -31.91
N LYS A 79 -6.32 1.07 -31.97
CA LYS A 79 -7.37 1.25 -30.95
C LYS A 79 -8.29 0.03 -30.85
N LEU A 80 -8.72 -0.50 -31.99
CA LEU A 80 -9.57 -1.69 -32.03
C LEU A 80 -8.83 -2.94 -31.53
N ALA A 81 -7.53 -3.06 -31.82
CA ALA A 81 -6.70 -4.13 -31.31
C ALA A 81 -6.52 -4.03 -29.78
N ALA A 82 -6.32 -2.81 -29.25
CA ALA A 82 -6.24 -2.56 -27.82
C ALA A 82 -7.55 -2.89 -27.09
N GLU A 83 -8.70 -2.50 -27.64
CA GLU A 83 -10.01 -2.84 -27.09
C GLU A 83 -10.25 -4.36 -27.05
N ARG A 84 -9.87 -5.07 -28.11
CA ARG A 84 -9.99 -6.55 -28.15
C ARG A 84 -9.06 -7.24 -27.14
N ALA A 85 -7.84 -6.72 -26.97
CA ALA A 85 -6.91 -7.23 -25.99
C ALA A 85 -7.41 -6.99 -24.55
N GLU A 86 -8.02 -5.83 -24.29
CA GLU A 86 -8.62 -5.54 -22.99
C GLU A 86 -9.83 -6.42 -22.68
N GLN A 87 -10.71 -6.63 -23.68
CA GLN A 87 -11.85 -7.55 -23.53
C GLN A 87 -11.41 -8.99 -23.28
N ALA A 88 -10.37 -9.46 -23.98
CA ALA A 88 -9.81 -10.80 -23.76
C ALA A 88 -9.22 -10.95 -22.34
N ARG A 89 -8.50 -9.92 -21.86
CA ARG A 89 -7.97 -9.91 -20.49
C ARG A 89 -9.06 -9.92 -19.44
N LEU A 90 -10.12 -9.12 -19.62
CA LEU A 90 -11.26 -9.11 -18.69
C LEU A 90 -11.99 -10.44 -18.65
N ALA A 91 -12.18 -11.09 -19.80
CA ALA A 91 -12.80 -12.41 -19.89
C ALA A 91 -11.95 -13.49 -19.20
N GLU A 92 -10.61 -13.42 -19.34
CA GLU A 92 -9.70 -14.33 -18.66
C GLU A 92 -9.69 -14.12 -17.14
N GLU A 93 -9.71 -12.85 -16.70
CA GLU A 93 -9.80 -12.49 -15.27
C GLU A 93 -11.13 -12.96 -14.65
N GLU A 94 -12.23 -12.85 -15.38
CA GLU A 94 -13.55 -13.32 -14.94
C GLU A 94 -13.60 -14.85 -14.83
N ALA A 95 -13.01 -15.57 -15.81
CA ALA A 95 -12.89 -17.02 -15.75
C ALA A 95 -12.00 -17.49 -14.58
N GLN A 96 -10.88 -16.83 -14.32
CA GLN A 96 -10.03 -17.13 -13.16
C GLN A 96 -10.75 -16.88 -11.84
N ARG A 97 -11.52 -15.79 -11.74
CA ARG A 97 -12.33 -15.50 -10.55
C ARG A 97 -13.39 -16.57 -10.31
N GLN A 98 -14.03 -17.02 -11.38
CA GLN A 98 -15.06 -18.05 -11.29
C GLN A 98 -14.48 -19.39 -10.84
N ALA A 99 -13.32 -19.77 -11.38
CA ALA A 99 -12.58 -20.96 -10.96
C ALA A 99 -12.10 -20.87 -9.48
N GLN A 100 -11.70 -19.67 -9.02
CA GLN A 100 -11.33 -19.46 -7.61
C GLN A 100 -12.54 -19.59 -6.68
N LEU A 101 -13.70 -19.05 -7.06
CA LEU A 101 -14.95 -19.18 -6.30
C LEU A 101 -15.40 -20.63 -6.19
N GLU A 102 -15.33 -21.39 -7.28
CA GLU A 102 -15.67 -22.82 -7.27
C GLU A 102 -14.70 -23.64 -6.40
N ALA A 103 -13.40 -23.33 -6.47
CA ALA A 103 -12.40 -23.98 -5.63
C ALA A 103 -12.59 -23.63 -4.14
N GLU A 104 -12.99 -22.38 -3.82
CA GLU A 104 -13.28 -21.98 -2.45
C GLU A 104 -14.55 -22.65 -1.92
N GLN A 105 -15.59 -22.74 -2.73
CA GLN A 105 -16.83 -23.47 -2.36
C GLN A 105 -16.55 -24.95 -2.10
N ALA A 106 -15.77 -25.59 -2.96
CA ALA A 106 -15.38 -26.97 -2.78
C ALA A 106 -14.56 -27.20 -1.49
N ARG A 107 -13.68 -26.24 -1.14
CA ARG A 107 -12.92 -26.26 0.13
C ARG A 107 -13.84 -26.08 1.34
N GLN A 108 -14.80 -25.18 1.28
CA GLN A 108 -15.76 -24.97 2.36
C GLN A 108 -16.67 -26.19 2.55
N GLU A 109 -17.09 -26.84 1.47
CA GLU A 109 -17.87 -28.07 1.53
C GLU A 109 -17.08 -29.23 2.14
N ALA A 110 -15.82 -29.39 1.75
CA ALA A 110 -14.91 -30.38 2.33
C ALA A 110 -14.67 -30.13 3.83
N GLN A 111 -14.46 -28.87 4.24
CA GLN A 111 -14.31 -28.51 5.65
C GLN A 111 -15.56 -28.75 6.46
N ARG A 112 -16.77 -28.51 5.91
CA ARG A 112 -18.04 -28.80 6.57
C ARG A 112 -18.23 -30.31 6.75
N ALA A 113 -17.93 -31.09 5.71
CA ALA A 113 -18.03 -32.56 5.80
C ALA A 113 -17.04 -33.14 6.82
N GLU A 114 -15.83 -32.60 6.90
CA GLU A 114 -14.84 -33.00 7.89
C GLU A 114 -15.24 -32.61 9.31
N ALA A 115 -15.77 -31.37 9.49
CA ALA A 115 -16.29 -30.92 10.79
C ALA A 115 -17.50 -31.76 11.27
N GLU A 116 -18.38 -32.12 10.35
CA GLU A 116 -19.54 -32.99 10.65
C GLU A 116 -19.12 -34.41 11.05
N ARG A 117 -18.09 -34.95 10.35
CA ARG A 117 -17.51 -36.26 10.71
C ARG A 117 -16.85 -36.22 12.10
N LEU A 118 -16.07 -35.17 12.40
CA LEU A 118 -15.45 -34.99 13.72
C LEU A 118 -16.47 -34.75 14.83
N ALA A 119 -17.57 -34.05 14.53
CA ALA A 119 -18.67 -33.86 15.49
C ALA A 119 -19.39 -35.18 15.78
N ALA A 120 -19.65 -36.01 14.77
CA ALA A 120 -20.25 -37.33 14.94
C ALA A 120 -19.34 -38.27 15.74
N GLU A 121 -18.02 -38.26 15.48
CA GLU A 121 -17.05 -39.05 16.23
C GLU A 121 -16.96 -38.62 17.70
N ARG A 122 -16.99 -37.31 17.97
CA ARG A 122 -17.04 -36.79 19.36
C ARG A 122 -18.34 -37.16 20.08
N ALA A 123 -19.47 -37.08 19.38
CA ALA A 123 -20.77 -37.48 19.96
C ALA A 123 -20.78 -38.97 20.32
N GLU A 124 -20.18 -39.83 19.49
CA GLU A 124 -20.03 -41.23 19.76
C GLU A 124 -19.11 -41.53 20.96
N GLN A 125 -17.97 -40.84 21.04
CA GLN A 125 -17.06 -40.92 22.20
C GLN A 125 -17.73 -40.46 23.49
N THR A 126 -18.50 -39.35 23.44
CA THR A 126 -19.26 -38.86 24.61
C THR A 126 -20.31 -39.88 25.07
N ARG A 127 -21.01 -40.48 24.12
CA ARG A 127 -22.01 -41.54 24.45
C ARG A 127 -21.35 -42.75 25.10
N LEU A 128 -20.22 -43.22 24.57
CA LEU A 128 -19.46 -44.33 25.14
C LEU A 128 -18.93 -44.01 26.55
N ALA A 129 -18.42 -42.79 26.74
CA ALA A 129 -17.97 -42.33 28.05
C ALA A 129 -19.12 -42.21 29.07
N GLU A 130 -20.31 -41.77 28.65
CA GLU A 130 -21.51 -41.73 29.49
C GLU A 130 -22.01 -43.14 29.87
N GLU A 131 -21.98 -44.09 28.92
CA GLU A 131 -22.30 -45.50 29.20
C GLU A 131 -21.32 -46.12 30.18
N GLU A 132 -20.02 -45.83 30.03
CA GLU A 132 -18.99 -46.34 30.92
C GLU A 132 -19.09 -45.71 32.34
N ALA A 133 -19.38 -44.40 32.42
CA ALA A 133 -19.62 -43.71 33.69
C ALA A 133 -20.89 -44.23 34.39
N GLN A 134 -21.99 -44.51 33.65
CA GLN A 134 -23.17 -45.12 34.23
C GLN A 134 -22.92 -46.52 34.74
N ARG A 135 -22.14 -47.34 34.03
CA ARG A 135 -21.75 -48.68 34.46
C ARG A 135 -20.88 -48.61 35.72
N GLN A 136 -19.96 -47.65 35.77
CA GLN A 136 -19.10 -47.46 36.94
C GLN A 136 -19.88 -46.99 38.17
N ALA A 137 -20.82 -46.05 37.98
CA ALA A 137 -21.72 -45.59 39.03
C ALA A 137 -22.67 -46.72 39.57
N GLN A 138 -23.10 -47.63 38.67
CA GLN A 138 -23.87 -48.81 39.11
C GLN A 138 -23.03 -49.77 39.94
N LEU A 139 -21.79 -50.03 39.57
CA LEU A 139 -20.84 -50.86 40.32
C LEU A 139 -20.50 -50.25 41.68
N GLU A 140 -20.26 -48.93 41.72
CA GLU A 140 -20.00 -48.20 42.98
C GLU A 140 -21.25 -48.22 43.91
N ALA A 141 -22.44 -48.05 43.34
CA ALA A 141 -23.69 -48.12 44.10
C ALA A 141 -23.96 -49.56 44.67
N GLU A 142 -23.57 -50.59 43.92
CA GLU A 142 -23.67 -51.98 44.37
C GLU A 142 -22.64 -52.29 45.43
N GLN A 143 -21.39 -51.82 45.32
CA GLN A 143 -20.37 -51.93 46.35
C GLN A 143 -20.72 -51.14 47.60
N ALA A 144 -21.24 -49.89 47.46
CA ALA A 144 -21.73 -49.13 48.62
C ALA A 144 -22.92 -49.80 49.35
N ARG A 145 -23.83 -50.51 48.60
CA ARG A 145 -24.85 -51.32 49.24
C ARG A 145 -24.27 -52.49 49.99
N GLN A 146 -23.32 -53.22 49.45
CA GLN A 146 -22.64 -54.33 50.13
C GLN A 146 -21.85 -53.89 51.36
N GLU A 147 -21.17 -52.72 51.27
CA GLU A 147 -20.45 -52.07 52.39
C GLU A 147 -21.47 -51.64 53.49
N ALA A 148 -22.54 -50.94 53.07
CA ALA A 148 -23.60 -50.55 54.03
C ALA A 148 -24.29 -51.75 54.76
N GLU A 149 -24.54 -52.86 54.03
CA GLU A 149 -24.99 -54.09 54.66
C GLU A 149 -23.97 -54.75 55.58
N ALA A 150 -22.67 -54.66 55.23
CA ALA A 150 -21.55 -55.09 56.06
C ALA A 150 -21.35 -54.22 57.28
N GLU A 151 -21.43 -52.86 57.12
CA GLU A 151 -21.39 -51.91 58.22
C GLU A 151 -22.59 -52.05 59.17
N GLU A 152 -23.80 -52.27 58.61
CA GLU A 152 -24.96 -52.49 59.47
C GLU A 152 -24.87 -53.80 60.28
N LYS A 153 -24.28 -54.84 59.70
CA LYS A 153 -23.95 -56.06 60.40
C LYS A 153 -22.80 -55.82 61.43
N ALA A 154 -21.80 -55.01 61.11
CA ALA A 154 -20.76 -54.63 62.02
C ALA A 154 -21.25 -53.69 63.13
N ARG A 155 -22.15 -52.73 62.81
CA ARG A 155 -22.82 -51.86 63.78
C ARG A 155 -23.71 -52.61 64.78
N ILE A 156 -24.42 -53.59 64.29
CA ILE A 156 -25.22 -54.49 65.16
C ILE A 156 -24.26 -55.30 66.06
N ALA A 157 -23.09 -55.72 65.58
CA ALA A 157 -22.05 -56.39 66.36
C ALA A 157 -21.34 -55.45 67.32
N GLN A 158 -21.09 -54.18 66.91
CA GLN A 158 -20.43 -53.18 67.69
C GLN A 158 -21.30 -52.47 68.72
N ALA A 159 -22.61 -52.31 68.42
CA ALA A 159 -23.64 -51.87 69.40
C ALA A 159 -23.82 -52.85 70.57
N GLN A 160 -23.38 -54.10 70.40
CA GLN A 160 -23.28 -55.07 71.48
C GLN A 160 -21.97 -55.01 72.29
N ALA A 161 -20.95 -54.34 71.76
CA ALA A 161 -19.61 -54.16 72.36
C ALA A 161 -19.37 -52.79 73.02
N GLU A 162 -20.13 -51.73 72.58
CA GLU A 162 -19.93 -50.33 73.05
C GLU A 162 -20.90 -49.93 74.19
N ALA A 163 -21.25 -50.83 75.03
CA ALA A 163 -21.83 -50.48 76.33
C ALA A 163 -20.72 -50.10 77.35
N GLU A 164 -19.46 -50.18 76.98
CA GLU A 164 -18.32 -49.82 77.86
C GLU A 164 -17.27 -48.94 77.06
N ASP A 165 -17.18 -47.67 77.42
CA ASP A 165 -16.20 -46.68 77.21
C ASP A 165 -16.59 -45.43 76.44
N ILE A 166 -17.19 -44.55 77.21
CA ILE A 166 -17.14 -43.09 76.97
C ILE A 166 -15.82 -42.58 77.58
N VAL A 167 -15.01 -41.89 76.88
CA VAL A 167 -14.24 -40.65 77.23
C VAL A 167 -13.09 -40.36 76.27
N ALA A 168 -13.07 -39.13 75.79
CA ALA A 168 -11.92 -38.27 75.45
C ALA A 168 -11.55 -38.00 74.00
N LEU A 169 -11.72 -36.72 73.68
CA LEU A 169 -10.83 -35.64 73.11
C LEU A 169 -10.78 -35.48 71.61
N ARG A 170 -11.41 -34.40 71.10
CA ARG A 170 -11.04 -33.03 70.70
C ARG A 170 -9.74 -32.84 69.93
N GLU A 171 -9.99 -32.10 68.78
CA GLU A 171 -9.13 -31.14 68.03
C GLU A 171 -8.09 -31.67 67.02
N GLU A 172 -8.23 -31.29 65.72
CA GLU A 172 -7.57 -30.09 65.16
C GLU A 172 -7.97 -29.80 63.72
N VAL A 173 -8.20 -28.49 63.46
CA VAL A 173 -8.49 -27.88 62.14
C VAL A 173 -7.20 -27.69 61.36
N LEU A 174 -7.15 -28.10 60.11
CA LEU A 174 -6.15 -27.60 59.16
C LEU A 174 -6.76 -27.10 57.87
N VAL A 175 -6.46 -25.84 57.62
CA VAL A 175 -6.91 -24.95 56.55
C VAL A 175 -6.24 -25.36 55.25
N ASP A 176 -7.06 -25.52 54.19
CA ASP A 176 -6.62 -25.69 52.80
C ASP A 176 -6.24 -24.37 52.22
N LYS A 177 -5.01 -24.22 51.69
CA LYS A 177 -4.53 -23.04 50.94
C LYS A 177 -4.84 -23.20 49.46
N PRO A 178 -5.31 -22.13 48.75
CA PRO A 178 -5.55 -22.24 47.32
C PRO A 178 -4.23 -22.26 46.55
N VAL A 179 -4.16 -23.18 45.58
CA VAL A 179 -3.07 -23.26 44.60
C VAL A 179 -3.12 -22.07 43.66
N GLU A 180 -2.17 -21.21 43.72
CA GLU A 180 -1.97 -20.10 42.81
C GLU A 180 -1.49 -20.65 41.45
N GLN A 181 -2.36 -20.56 40.42
CA GLN A 181 -1.93 -20.80 39.02
C GLN A 181 -0.93 -19.72 38.65
N GLU A 182 0.32 -20.09 38.38
CA GLU A 182 1.32 -19.21 37.79
C GLU A 182 0.84 -18.66 36.48
N ARG A 183 0.60 -17.34 36.43
CA ARG A 183 0.37 -16.60 35.18
C ARG A 183 1.64 -16.70 34.36
N PRO A 184 1.56 -17.02 33.03
CA PRO A 184 2.74 -17.05 32.17
C PRO A 184 3.42 -15.69 32.20
N LYS A 185 4.73 -15.68 32.41
CA LYS A 185 5.55 -14.45 32.39
C LYS A 185 5.30 -13.73 31.09
N LYS A 186 4.83 -12.46 31.16
CA LYS A 186 4.64 -11.61 29.99
C LYS A 186 6.00 -11.40 29.33
N GLU A 187 6.21 -11.98 28.15
CA GLU A 187 7.41 -11.71 27.34
C GLU A 187 7.44 -10.22 26.99
N GLY A 188 8.64 -9.61 27.14
CA GLY A 188 8.84 -8.21 26.80
C GLY A 188 8.60 -7.94 25.31
N PHE A 189 8.25 -6.70 24.95
CA PHE A 189 8.01 -6.32 23.53
C PHE A 189 9.22 -6.62 22.65
N PHE A 190 10.44 -6.32 23.11
CA PHE A 190 11.66 -6.57 22.33
C PHE A 190 11.85 -8.06 22.00
N SER A 191 11.52 -8.95 22.93
CA SER A 191 11.55 -10.41 22.67
C SER A 191 10.53 -10.80 21.59
N ARG A 192 9.34 -10.21 21.59
CA ARG A 192 8.31 -10.44 20.55
C ARG A 192 8.70 -9.83 19.22
N LEU A 193 9.31 -8.64 19.21
CA LEU A 193 9.87 -8.01 18.00
C LEU A 193 10.96 -8.90 17.39
N LYS A 194 11.91 -9.39 18.24
CA LYS A 194 12.98 -10.31 17.81
C LYS A 194 12.41 -11.62 17.24
N LYS A 195 11.36 -12.18 17.84
CA LYS A 195 10.63 -13.35 17.31
C LYS A 195 9.87 -13.03 16.02
N GLY A 196 9.19 -11.89 15.96
CA GLY A 196 8.45 -11.44 14.80
C GLY A 196 9.35 -11.22 13.58
N LEU A 197 10.52 -10.66 13.77
CA LEU A 197 11.50 -10.43 12.71
C LEU A 197 12.38 -11.65 12.38
N LEU A 198 12.11 -12.83 12.98
CA LEU A 198 12.95 -14.01 12.79
C LEU A 198 13.16 -14.38 11.32
N LYS A 199 12.07 -14.44 10.54
CA LYS A 199 12.13 -14.78 9.11
C LYS A 199 12.85 -13.70 8.29
N THR A 200 12.57 -12.43 8.57
CA THR A 200 13.27 -11.31 7.94
C THR A 200 14.74 -11.30 8.33
N ARG A 201 15.04 -11.57 9.59
CA ARG A 201 16.41 -11.67 10.11
C ARG A 201 17.19 -12.81 9.46
N GLN A 202 16.58 -13.98 9.25
CA GLN A 202 17.23 -15.10 8.56
C GLN A 202 17.65 -14.72 7.14
N ASN A 203 16.87 -13.94 6.45
CA ASN A 203 17.20 -13.47 5.12
C ASN A 203 18.18 -12.29 5.11
N LEU A 204 18.03 -11.32 6.02
CA LEU A 204 18.87 -10.12 6.09
C LEU A 204 20.01 -10.21 7.10
N GLY A 205 19.76 -10.76 8.28
CA GLY A 205 20.72 -10.71 9.39
C GLY A 205 21.69 -11.89 9.44
N SER A 206 21.19 -13.12 9.48
CA SER A 206 22.05 -14.32 9.52
C SER A 206 22.60 -14.70 8.14
N GLY A 207 21.86 -14.36 7.07
CA GLY A 207 22.34 -14.46 5.69
C GLY A 207 23.59 -13.60 5.48
N PHE A 208 23.57 -12.35 5.96
CA PHE A 208 24.73 -11.46 5.87
C PHE A 208 25.93 -11.93 6.70
N MET A 209 25.73 -12.42 7.93
CA MET A 209 26.84 -12.95 8.74
C MET A 209 27.56 -14.13 8.06
N GLY A 210 26.82 -14.98 7.36
CA GLY A 210 27.38 -16.06 6.57
C GLY A 210 28.21 -15.56 5.39
N LEU A 211 27.73 -14.51 4.72
CA LEU A 211 28.42 -13.87 3.59
C LEU A 211 29.75 -13.25 3.99
N PHE A 212 29.79 -12.58 5.15
CA PHE A 212 30.97 -11.84 5.59
C PHE A 212 32.04 -12.72 6.25
N ARG A 213 31.68 -13.92 6.73
CA ARG A 213 32.59 -14.73 7.56
C ARG A 213 33.75 -15.32 6.72
N GLY A 214 34.93 -14.74 6.85
CA GLY A 214 36.16 -15.23 6.23
C GLY A 214 36.34 -14.84 4.76
N LYS A 215 35.47 -14.00 4.19
CA LYS A 215 35.61 -13.46 2.82
C LYS A 215 36.41 -12.16 2.83
N LYS A 216 37.04 -11.89 1.68
CA LYS A 216 37.66 -10.59 1.40
C LYS A 216 36.57 -9.64 0.87
N ILE A 217 36.82 -8.34 1.04
CA ILE A 217 36.00 -7.30 0.43
C ILE A 217 36.38 -7.20 -1.03
N ASP A 218 35.57 -7.78 -1.90
CA ASP A 218 35.74 -7.82 -3.36
C ASP A 218 34.39 -7.58 -4.05
N ASP A 219 34.38 -7.51 -5.36
CA ASP A 219 33.18 -7.26 -6.16
C ASP A 219 32.17 -8.39 -6.00
N GLU A 220 32.60 -9.64 -5.86
CA GLU A 220 31.73 -10.81 -5.64
C GLU A 220 30.94 -10.69 -4.32
N LEU A 221 31.56 -10.19 -3.26
CA LEU A 221 30.89 -9.94 -1.99
C LEU A 221 29.78 -8.86 -2.11
N PHE A 222 30.03 -7.81 -2.89
CA PHE A 222 29.02 -6.77 -3.13
C PHE A 222 27.87 -7.27 -3.99
N GLU A 223 28.10 -8.10 -4.99
CA GLU A 223 27.07 -8.74 -5.81
C GLU A 223 26.17 -9.66 -4.95
N GLU A 224 26.77 -10.49 -4.10
CA GLU A 224 26.03 -11.36 -3.18
C GLU A 224 25.22 -10.53 -2.16
N LEU A 225 25.77 -9.43 -1.67
CA LEU A 225 25.08 -8.52 -0.75
C LEU A 225 23.89 -7.84 -1.42
N GLU A 226 24.06 -7.39 -2.68
CA GLU A 226 22.99 -6.83 -3.49
C GLU A 226 21.85 -7.83 -3.67
N GLU A 227 22.16 -9.08 -4.03
CA GLU A 227 21.18 -10.14 -4.19
C GLU A 227 20.38 -10.37 -2.88
N GLN A 228 21.06 -10.45 -1.74
CA GLN A 228 20.39 -10.66 -0.45
C GLN A 228 19.48 -9.51 -0.06
N LEU A 229 19.87 -8.26 -0.32
CA LEU A 229 19.03 -7.10 -0.08
C LEU A 229 17.77 -7.12 -0.97
N LEU A 230 17.91 -7.54 -2.22
CA LEU A 230 16.77 -7.68 -3.15
C LEU A 230 15.83 -8.81 -2.74
N ILE A 231 16.36 -9.97 -2.35
CA ILE A 231 15.57 -11.11 -1.85
C ILE A 231 14.74 -10.73 -0.63
N ALA A 232 15.28 -9.87 0.21
CA ALA A 232 14.59 -9.35 1.39
C ALA A 232 13.58 -8.21 1.09
N ASP A 233 13.36 -7.88 -0.17
CA ASP A 233 12.47 -6.79 -0.62
C ASP A 233 12.92 -5.37 -0.19
N VAL A 234 14.21 -5.10 -0.04
CA VAL A 234 14.73 -3.74 0.18
C VAL A 234 14.49 -2.84 -1.04
N GLY A 235 14.30 -3.43 -2.23
CA GLY A 235 14.01 -2.73 -3.47
C GLY A 235 15.27 -2.21 -4.18
N MET A 236 15.23 -2.17 -5.52
CA MET A 236 16.40 -1.88 -6.35
C MET A 236 17.05 -0.53 -6.05
N ASP A 237 16.26 0.55 -5.98
CA ASP A 237 16.78 1.90 -5.80
C ASP A 237 17.51 2.06 -4.45
N THR A 238 16.90 1.55 -3.38
CA THR A 238 17.46 1.60 -2.03
C THR A 238 18.67 0.68 -1.89
N THR A 239 18.61 -0.53 -2.47
CA THR A 239 19.74 -1.47 -2.52
C THR A 239 20.93 -0.84 -3.23
N SER A 240 20.74 -0.25 -4.41
CA SER A 240 21.81 0.42 -5.16
C SER A 240 22.44 1.57 -4.37
N LYS A 241 21.66 2.35 -3.63
CA LYS A 241 22.19 3.40 -2.76
C LYS A 241 23.07 2.85 -1.65
N ILE A 242 22.61 1.79 -0.98
CA ILE A 242 23.36 1.12 0.10
C ILE A 242 24.68 0.55 -0.45
N ILE A 243 24.62 -0.22 -1.54
CA ILE A 243 25.81 -0.83 -2.16
C ILE A 243 26.81 0.23 -2.62
N ASN A 244 26.35 1.31 -3.29
CA ASN A 244 27.21 2.40 -3.72
C ASN A 244 27.90 3.09 -2.53
N SER A 245 27.19 3.34 -1.43
CA SER A 245 27.76 3.92 -0.22
C SER A 245 28.84 3.00 0.38
N LEU A 246 28.55 1.71 0.53
CA LEU A 246 29.49 0.72 1.05
C LEU A 246 30.72 0.58 0.17
N THR A 247 30.59 0.54 -1.15
CA THR A 247 31.69 0.44 -2.11
C THR A 247 32.60 1.69 -2.01
N GLN A 248 32.03 2.89 -1.86
CA GLN A 248 32.82 4.11 -1.66
C GLN A 248 33.63 4.07 -0.37
N HIS A 249 33.08 3.57 0.73
CA HIS A 249 33.78 3.41 1.99
C HIS A 249 34.89 2.36 1.90
N ALA A 250 34.61 1.22 1.22
CA ALA A 250 35.64 0.20 0.98
C ALA A 250 36.82 0.73 0.15
N SER A 251 36.53 1.53 -0.89
CA SER A 251 37.53 2.13 -1.79
C SER A 251 38.46 3.12 -1.06
N ARG A 252 37.97 3.80 -0.02
CA ARG A 252 38.74 4.74 0.81
C ARG A 252 39.63 4.04 1.83
N LYS A 253 39.67 2.71 1.86
CA LYS A 253 40.41 1.88 2.85
C LYS A 253 39.97 2.11 4.31
N ASP A 254 38.75 2.64 4.51
CA ASP A 254 38.17 2.82 5.82
C ASP A 254 37.69 1.48 6.41
N LEU A 255 37.39 0.50 5.53
CA LEU A 255 36.96 -0.84 5.89
C LEU A 255 38.11 -1.84 5.66
N LYS A 256 38.59 -2.43 6.75
CA LYS A 256 39.74 -3.35 6.71
C LYS A 256 39.36 -4.81 6.58
N ASP A 257 38.17 -5.16 6.98
CA ASP A 257 37.63 -6.53 7.02
C ASP A 257 36.13 -6.56 6.80
N ALA A 258 35.60 -7.75 6.58
CA ALA A 258 34.18 -7.97 6.35
C ALA A 258 33.31 -7.64 7.57
N GLU A 259 33.86 -7.69 8.79
CA GLU A 259 33.13 -7.33 10.01
C GLU A 259 32.91 -5.81 10.11
N SER A 260 33.88 -5.02 9.68
CA SER A 260 33.74 -3.56 9.54
C SER A 260 32.72 -3.19 8.49
N LEU A 261 32.66 -3.92 7.36
CA LEU A 261 31.66 -3.72 6.32
C LEU A 261 30.24 -4.05 6.82
N TYR A 262 30.09 -5.13 7.60
CA TYR A 262 28.81 -5.47 8.24
C TYR A 262 28.36 -4.37 9.23
N GLY A 263 29.28 -3.83 10.03
CA GLY A 263 29.01 -2.70 10.90
C GLY A 263 28.53 -1.47 10.13
N LYS A 264 29.17 -1.17 8.98
CA LYS A 264 28.78 -0.06 8.11
C LYS A 264 27.43 -0.28 7.45
N LEU A 265 27.12 -1.49 6.99
CA LEU A 265 25.80 -1.84 6.49
C LEU A 265 24.70 -1.58 7.53
N ARG A 266 24.93 -2.01 8.77
CA ARG A 266 24.00 -1.77 9.88
C ARG A 266 23.78 -0.28 10.14
N GLU A 267 24.84 0.53 10.07
CA GLU A 267 24.78 1.98 10.20
C GLU A 267 23.96 2.62 9.07
N GLU A 268 24.26 2.31 7.80
CA GLU A 268 23.54 2.83 6.64
C GLU A 268 22.04 2.49 6.69
N MET A 269 21.70 1.26 7.04
CA MET A 269 20.32 0.83 7.21
C MET A 269 19.64 1.54 8.40
N GLY A 270 20.37 1.75 9.50
CA GLY A 270 19.91 2.54 10.64
C GLY A 270 19.61 3.99 10.25
N ASP A 271 20.50 4.62 9.50
CA ASP A 271 20.35 6.00 9.05
C ASP A 271 19.11 6.21 8.14
N ILE A 272 18.77 5.22 7.33
CA ILE A 272 17.53 5.24 6.53
C ILE A 272 16.30 5.28 7.44
N LEU A 273 16.24 4.42 8.45
CA LEU A 273 15.10 4.32 9.36
C LEU A 273 15.00 5.49 10.36
N ASN A 274 16.13 6.03 10.79
CA ASN A 274 16.17 7.17 11.71
C ASN A 274 15.49 8.42 11.15
N LYS A 275 15.51 8.60 9.82
CA LYS A 275 14.84 9.72 9.14
C LYS A 275 13.32 9.70 9.31
N VAL A 276 12.75 8.51 9.50
CA VAL A 276 11.31 8.25 9.59
C VAL A 276 10.85 7.83 11.00
N ASP A 277 11.77 7.75 11.96
CA ASP A 277 11.47 7.51 13.39
C ASP A 277 10.95 8.78 14.04
N LYS A 278 9.66 9.02 13.88
CA LYS A 278 8.97 10.17 14.44
C LYS A 278 7.67 9.70 15.08
N PRO A 279 7.58 9.68 16.41
CA PRO A 279 6.37 9.25 17.11
C PRO A 279 5.18 10.16 16.78
N LEU A 280 3.97 9.60 16.83
CA LEU A 280 2.75 10.37 16.66
C LEU A 280 2.48 11.18 17.93
N ASN A 281 2.39 12.51 17.79
CA ASN A 281 1.96 13.39 18.86
C ASN A 281 0.50 13.78 18.63
N ILE A 282 -0.38 13.42 19.56
CA ILE A 282 -1.82 13.70 19.52
C ILE A 282 -2.23 14.92 20.35
N GLU A 283 -1.27 15.65 20.91
CA GLU A 283 -1.55 16.79 21.78
C GLU A 283 -1.91 18.06 20.98
N GLY A 284 -2.60 18.99 21.65
CA GLY A 284 -2.92 20.32 21.09
C GLY A 284 -4.18 20.40 20.25
N LYS A 285 -4.88 19.28 19.97
CA LYS A 285 -6.16 19.24 19.24
C LYS A 285 -7.19 18.39 19.96
N LYS A 286 -8.46 18.79 19.90
CA LYS A 286 -9.61 18.06 20.47
C LYS A 286 -10.83 18.17 19.55
N PRO A 287 -11.22 17.11 18.85
CA PRO A 287 -10.51 15.83 18.76
C PRO A 287 -9.26 15.90 17.88
N PHE A 288 -8.22 15.14 18.21
CA PHE A 288 -7.18 14.80 17.24
C PHE A 288 -7.73 13.74 16.30
N VAL A 289 -7.85 14.07 15.02
CA VAL A 289 -8.50 13.21 14.00
C VAL A 289 -7.47 12.40 13.22
N ILE A 290 -7.55 11.08 13.35
CA ILE A 290 -6.72 10.11 12.60
C ILE A 290 -7.60 9.49 11.52
N LEU A 291 -7.23 9.67 10.25
CA LEU A 291 -7.84 9.00 9.11
C LEU A 291 -7.01 7.76 8.75
N MET A 292 -7.59 6.57 8.94
CA MET A 292 -6.93 5.31 8.61
C MET A 292 -7.22 4.91 7.16
N VAL A 293 -6.19 4.82 6.35
CA VAL A 293 -6.29 4.44 4.93
C VAL A 293 -5.47 3.18 4.64
N GLY A 294 -5.73 2.53 3.50
CA GLY A 294 -5.03 1.32 3.08
C GLY A 294 -5.96 0.30 2.46
N VAL A 295 -5.40 -0.71 1.81
CA VAL A 295 -6.19 -1.74 1.12
C VAL A 295 -6.87 -2.70 2.09
N ASN A 296 -7.81 -3.52 1.59
CA ASN A 296 -8.45 -4.54 2.42
C ASN A 296 -7.44 -5.62 2.82
N GLY A 297 -7.60 -6.16 4.02
CA GLY A 297 -6.78 -7.28 4.53
C GLY A 297 -5.43 -6.89 5.13
N VAL A 298 -5.02 -5.64 5.06
CA VAL A 298 -3.75 -5.16 5.67
C VAL A 298 -3.83 -4.99 7.20
N GLY A 299 -5.00 -5.15 7.80
CA GLY A 299 -5.17 -5.02 9.25
C GLY A 299 -5.60 -3.63 9.74
N LYS A 300 -6.22 -2.77 8.89
CA LYS A 300 -6.71 -1.43 9.30
C LYS A 300 -7.60 -1.50 10.54
N THR A 301 -8.72 -2.22 10.47
CA THR A 301 -9.70 -2.30 11.57
C THR A 301 -9.10 -2.88 12.84
N THR A 302 -8.20 -3.87 12.71
CA THR A 302 -7.44 -4.42 13.84
C THR A 302 -6.50 -3.39 14.45
N THR A 303 -5.80 -2.62 13.62
CA THR A 303 -4.90 -1.52 14.05
C THR A 303 -5.70 -0.43 14.78
N ILE A 304 -6.85 -0.03 14.25
CA ILE A 304 -7.76 0.93 14.89
C ILE A 304 -8.13 0.48 16.30
N GLY A 305 -8.56 -0.78 16.44
CA GLY A 305 -8.92 -1.34 17.75
C GLY A 305 -7.77 -1.33 18.74
N LYS A 306 -6.56 -1.71 18.29
CA LYS A 306 -5.35 -1.70 19.14
C LYS A 306 -4.94 -0.30 19.55
N LEU A 307 -4.94 0.67 18.62
CA LEU A 307 -4.66 2.08 18.91
C LEU A 307 -5.66 2.67 19.89
N ALA A 308 -6.95 2.43 19.67
CA ALA A 308 -8.00 2.92 20.54
C ALA A 308 -7.81 2.44 22.00
N ARG A 309 -7.43 1.17 22.17
CA ARG A 309 -7.10 0.60 23.49
C ARG A 309 -5.86 1.21 24.11
N GLN A 310 -4.83 1.49 23.32
CA GLN A 310 -3.61 2.12 23.80
C GLN A 310 -3.89 3.52 24.31
N TYR A 311 -4.57 4.36 23.51
CA TYR A 311 -4.94 5.71 23.93
C TYR A 311 -5.88 5.72 25.14
N GLN A 312 -6.81 4.77 25.23
CA GLN A 312 -7.66 4.61 26.39
C GLN A 312 -6.84 4.26 27.66
N ALA A 313 -5.84 3.38 27.51
CA ALA A 313 -4.93 3.02 28.61
C ALA A 313 -4.04 4.20 29.05
N GLU A 314 -3.77 5.16 28.16
CA GLU A 314 -3.08 6.43 28.44
C GLU A 314 -4.01 7.50 29.04
N GLY A 315 -5.28 7.16 29.32
CA GLY A 315 -6.27 8.05 29.91
C GLY A 315 -6.91 9.02 28.94
N LYS A 316 -6.78 8.79 27.60
CA LYS A 316 -7.43 9.61 26.58
C LYS A 316 -8.85 9.10 26.30
N SER A 317 -9.78 10.02 26.08
CA SER A 317 -11.10 9.68 25.55
C SER A 317 -11.00 9.43 24.04
N VAL A 318 -11.56 8.32 23.59
CA VAL A 318 -11.46 7.87 22.20
C VAL A 318 -12.85 7.67 21.61
N MET A 319 -13.02 7.99 20.34
CA MET A 319 -14.21 7.70 19.55
C MET A 319 -13.79 7.09 18.22
N LEU A 320 -14.61 6.19 17.65
CA LEU A 320 -14.38 5.55 16.37
C LEU A 320 -15.44 5.96 15.36
N ALA A 321 -15.06 6.05 14.08
CA ALA A 321 -15.96 6.28 12.97
C ALA A 321 -15.88 5.12 11.97
N ALA A 322 -17.01 4.45 11.71
CA ALA A 322 -17.11 3.31 10.80
C ALA A 322 -17.32 3.78 9.35
N GLY A 323 -16.27 4.30 8.72
CA GLY A 323 -16.34 4.83 7.35
C GLY A 323 -16.20 3.76 6.24
N ASP A 324 -15.89 2.49 6.54
CA ASP A 324 -15.99 1.38 5.56
C ASP A 324 -17.46 0.90 5.46
N THR A 325 -18.32 1.76 4.95
CA THR A 325 -19.77 1.53 4.89
C THR A 325 -20.18 0.47 3.85
N PHE A 326 -19.28 0.13 2.92
CA PHE A 326 -19.56 -0.88 1.89
C PHE A 326 -19.53 -2.31 2.43
N ARG A 327 -18.82 -2.54 3.54
CA ARG A 327 -18.66 -3.85 4.14
C ARG A 327 -19.40 -3.91 5.47
N ALA A 328 -20.60 -4.52 5.46
CA ALA A 328 -21.38 -4.71 6.68
C ALA A 328 -20.56 -5.32 7.82
N ALA A 329 -19.77 -6.37 7.50
CA ALA A 329 -18.90 -7.02 8.47
C ALA A 329 -17.81 -6.11 9.04
N ALA A 330 -17.32 -5.10 8.30
CA ALA A 330 -16.33 -4.14 8.81
C ALA A 330 -16.96 -3.17 9.82
N VAL A 331 -18.17 -2.69 9.52
CA VAL A 331 -18.95 -1.84 10.43
C VAL A 331 -19.26 -2.62 11.72
N GLU A 332 -19.81 -3.83 11.60
CA GLU A 332 -20.12 -4.71 12.76
C GLU A 332 -18.86 -5.03 13.58
N GLN A 333 -17.76 -5.35 12.92
CA GLN A 333 -16.49 -5.62 13.60
C GLN A 333 -16.05 -4.43 14.45
N LEU A 334 -16.13 -3.22 13.89
CA LEU A 334 -15.74 -1.99 14.60
C LEU A 334 -16.68 -1.70 15.77
N GLN A 335 -17.99 -1.93 15.59
CA GLN A 335 -18.99 -1.79 16.66
C GLN A 335 -18.74 -2.78 17.80
N VAL A 336 -18.49 -4.06 17.50
CA VAL A 336 -18.13 -5.08 18.50
C VAL A 336 -16.86 -4.71 19.25
N TRP A 337 -15.84 -4.15 18.54
CA TRP A 337 -14.65 -3.61 19.19
C TRP A 337 -14.99 -2.48 20.17
N GLY A 338 -15.82 -1.55 19.73
CA GLY A 338 -16.27 -0.43 20.57
C GLY A 338 -17.02 -0.89 21.81
N GLU A 339 -17.97 -1.80 21.65
CA GLU A 339 -18.76 -2.37 22.77
C GLU A 339 -17.88 -3.06 23.80
N ARG A 340 -16.99 -3.96 23.35
CA ARG A 340 -16.09 -4.71 24.24
C ARG A 340 -15.12 -3.83 25.03
N ASN A 341 -14.79 -2.68 24.48
CA ASN A 341 -13.81 -1.77 25.08
C ASN A 341 -14.44 -0.48 25.63
N HIS A 342 -15.75 -0.37 25.61
CA HIS A 342 -16.52 0.82 26.05
C HIS A 342 -16.07 2.10 25.31
N ILE A 343 -15.80 1.98 24.01
CA ILE A 343 -15.43 3.08 23.12
C ILE A 343 -16.61 3.37 22.19
N PRO A 344 -17.13 4.61 22.16
CA PRO A 344 -18.25 4.96 21.28
C PRO A 344 -17.85 4.85 19.81
N VAL A 345 -18.74 4.27 19.00
CA VAL A 345 -18.58 4.12 17.55
C VAL A 345 -19.71 4.86 16.87
N ILE A 346 -19.37 5.76 15.96
CA ILE A 346 -20.32 6.39 15.05
C ILE A 346 -20.38 5.55 13.77
N ALA A 347 -21.56 5.05 13.47
CA ALA A 347 -21.84 4.24 12.30
C ALA A 347 -23.22 4.61 11.72
N GLN A 348 -23.37 4.43 10.42
CA GLN A 348 -24.64 4.54 9.71
C GLN A 348 -24.96 3.17 9.03
N HIS A 349 -26.08 3.08 8.33
CA HIS A 349 -26.45 1.86 7.60
C HIS A 349 -25.44 1.49 6.52
N THR A 350 -25.37 0.23 6.18
CA THR A 350 -24.53 -0.25 5.07
C THR A 350 -24.89 0.48 3.76
N GLY A 351 -23.88 0.93 3.05
CA GLY A 351 -24.06 1.72 1.82
C GLY A 351 -24.28 3.22 2.04
N ALA A 352 -24.26 3.72 3.29
CA ALA A 352 -24.25 5.15 3.57
C ALA A 352 -22.99 5.81 2.99
N ASP A 353 -23.04 7.14 2.77
CA ASP A 353 -21.88 7.90 2.31
C ASP A 353 -20.79 7.94 3.40
N PRO A 354 -19.58 7.38 3.18
CA PRO A 354 -18.50 7.40 4.15
C PRO A 354 -18.17 8.79 4.69
N ALA A 355 -18.22 9.80 3.82
CA ALA A 355 -17.95 11.19 4.23
C ALA A 355 -19.01 11.73 5.21
N SER A 356 -20.28 11.28 5.11
CA SER A 356 -21.34 11.63 6.04
C SER A 356 -21.10 11.02 7.42
N VAL A 357 -20.72 9.73 7.46
CA VAL A 357 -20.40 9.05 8.74
C VAL A 357 -19.28 9.76 9.47
N ILE A 358 -18.22 10.12 8.75
CA ILE A 358 -17.05 10.78 9.32
C ILE A 358 -17.38 12.21 9.75
N PHE A 359 -18.22 12.90 8.99
CA PHE A 359 -18.74 14.22 9.37
C PHE A 359 -19.48 14.18 10.70
N ASP A 360 -20.43 13.26 10.85
CA ASP A 360 -21.20 13.07 12.09
C ASP A 360 -20.30 12.68 13.26
N ALA A 361 -19.27 11.86 13.00
CA ALA A 361 -18.30 11.45 14.01
C ALA A 361 -17.47 12.63 14.53
N ILE A 362 -16.99 13.51 13.65
CA ILE A 362 -16.23 14.70 14.05
C ILE A 362 -17.12 15.65 14.87
N GLN A 363 -18.34 15.93 14.41
CA GLN A 363 -19.28 16.76 15.18
C GLN A 363 -19.59 16.16 16.56
N SER A 364 -19.84 14.86 16.63
CA SER A 364 -20.08 14.18 17.90
C SER A 364 -18.87 14.22 18.83
N ALA A 365 -17.66 14.03 18.27
CA ALA A 365 -16.41 14.07 19.03
C ALA A 365 -16.13 15.49 19.57
N GLN A 366 -16.35 16.53 18.76
CA GLN A 366 -16.24 17.94 19.18
C GLN A 366 -17.24 18.26 20.30
N ALA A 367 -18.51 17.89 20.12
CA ALA A 367 -19.57 18.15 21.11
C ALA A 367 -19.31 17.47 22.47
N LYS A 368 -18.68 16.28 22.46
CA LYS A 368 -18.34 15.51 23.66
C LYS A 368 -16.96 15.81 24.23
N GLY A 369 -16.15 16.66 23.57
CA GLY A 369 -14.79 16.99 23.98
C GLY A 369 -13.84 15.79 23.96
N VAL A 370 -14.03 14.87 23.00
CA VAL A 370 -13.21 13.66 22.85
C VAL A 370 -11.78 14.03 22.48
N ASP A 371 -10.79 13.35 23.07
CA ASP A 371 -9.37 13.61 22.77
C ASP A 371 -8.95 13.09 21.38
N VAL A 372 -9.36 11.87 21.03
CA VAL A 372 -8.93 11.22 19.77
C VAL A 372 -10.13 10.63 19.03
N LEU A 373 -10.25 10.95 17.74
CA LEU A 373 -11.17 10.32 16.82
C LEU A 373 -10.38 9.52 15.79
N ILE A 374 -10.66 8.21 15.68
CA ILE A 374 -10.05 7.33 14.67
C ILE A 374 -11.12 6.94 13.66
N ALA A 375 -10.92 7.33 12.41
CA ALA A 375 -11.85 7.06 11.32
C ALA A 375 -11.34 5.92 10.42
N ASP A 376 -12.11 4.83 10.31
CA ASP A 376 -11.88 3.76 9.35
C ASP A 376 -12.34 4.17 7.96
N THR A 377 -11.75 3.62 6.91
CA THR A 377 -12.15 3.84 5.52
C THR A 377 -12.18 2.53 4.74
N ALA A 378 -12.91 2.53 3.62
CA ALA A 378 -12.86 1.46 2.64
C ALA A 378 -11.44 1.25 2.10
N GLY A 379 -11.16 0.03 1.62
CA GLY A 379 -9.85 -0.33 1.08
C GLY A 379 -9.94 -1.15 -0.22
N ARG A 380 -10.96 -0.95 -1.03
CA ARG A 380 -11.20 -1.73 -2.27
C ARG A 380 -10.34 -1.21 -3.42
N LEU A 381 -9.13 -1.74 -3.58
CA LEU A 381 -8.22 -1.33 -4.64
C LEU A 381 -8.64 -1.81 -6.05
N GLN A 382 -9.55 -2.78 -6.15
CA GLN A 382 -10.12 -3.23 -7.42
C GLN A 382 -10.84 -2.12 -8.18
N ASN A 383 -11.44 -1.16 -7.46
CA ASN A 383 -11.98 0.06 -8.02
C ASN A 383 -11.15 1.27 -7.56
N LYS A 384 -9.90 1.31 -8.00
CA LYS A 384 -8.87 2.26 -7.57
C LYS A 384 -9.32 3.72 -7.68
N SER A 385 -9.86 4.11 -8.84
CA SER A 385 -10.26 5.50 -9.09
C SER A 385 -11.39 5.95 -8.16
N HIS A 386 -12.38 5.09 -7.95
CA HIS A 386 -13.50 5.40 -7.06
C HIS A 386 -13.04 5.53 -5.60
N LEU A 387 -12.19 4.62 -5.14
CA LEU A 387 -11.62 4.69 -3.79
C LEU A 387 -10.83 5.99 -3.56
N MET A 388 -10.01 6.38 -4.54
CA MET A 388 -9.21 7.60 -4.44
C MET A 388 -10.09 8.86 -4.42
N GLU A 389 -11.15 8.92 -5.22
CA GLU A 389 -12.11 10.03 -5.19
C GLU A 389 -12.92 10.07 -3.88
N GLU A 390 -13.29 8.92 -3.33
CA GLU A 390 -13.95 8.81 -2.03
C GLU A 390 -13.05 9.36 -0.90
N LEU A 391 -11.78 8.98 -0.86
CA LEU A 391 -10.82 9.47 0.12
C LEU A 391 -10.61 10.99 0.02
N LYS A 392 -10.48 11.53 -1.20
CA LYS A 392 -10.42 12.98 -1.43
C LYS A 392 -11.68 13.68 -0.93
N LYS A 393 -12.86 13.07 -1.15
CA LYS A 393 -14.13 13.60 -0.66
C LYS A 393 -14.16 13.63 0.87
N ILE A 394 -13.74 12.56 1.53
CA ILE A 394 -13.66 12.46 2.99
C ILE A 394 -12.77 13.57 3.54
N VAL A 395 -11.53 13.70 3.05
CA VAL A 395 -10.60 14.76 3.50
C VAL A 395 -11.20 16.16 3.30
N ARG A 396 -11.82 16.41 2.16
CA ARG A 396 -12.50 17.69 1.89
C ARG A 396 -13.64 17.98 2.85
N VAL A 397 -14.39 16.95 3.26
CA VAL A 397 -15.50 17.08 4.22
C VAL A 397 -14.96 17.32 5.63
N MET A 398 -13.89 16.63 6.05
CA MET A 398 -13.22 16.87 7.34
C MET A 398 -12.78 18.34 7.48
N LYS A 399 -12.14 18.89 6.43
CA LYS A 399 -11.67 20.28 6.39
C LYS A 399 -12.77 21.33 6.46
N LYS A 400 -14.03 20.98 6.26
CA LYS A 400 -15.15 21.89 6.48
C LYS A 400 -15.47 22.10 7.96
N LEU A 401 -15.14 21.13 8.82
CA LEU A 401 -15.36 21.19 10.26
C LEU A 401 -14.12 21.67 11.01
N ASP A 402 -12.94 21.32 10.50
CA ASP A 402 -11.64 21.75 11.01
C ASP A 402 -10.67 21.80 9.83
N GLU A 403 -10.13 22.99 9.51
CA GLU A 403 -9.25 23.22 8.36
C GLU A 403 -7.97 22.38 8.41
N GLU A 404 -7.53 21.99 9.62
CA GLU A 404 -6.34 21.14 9.82
C GLU A 404 -6.66 19.64 9.83
N ALA A 405 -7.93 19.24 9.87
CA ALA A 405 -8.31 17.83 9.83
C ALA A 405 -8.21 17.25 8.39
N PRO A 406 -7.83 15.97 8.26
CA PRO A 406 -7.34 15.07 9.31
C PRO A 406 -5.96 15.48 9.81
N HIS A 407 -5.74 15.41 11.14
CA HIS A 407 -4.45 15.75 11.75
C HIS A 407 -3.38 14.68 11.47
N GLU A 408 -3.82 13.46 11.27
CA GLU A 408 -2.98 12.35 10.79
C GLU A 408 -3.71 11.58 9.70
N VAL A 409 -3.07 11.40 8.54
CA VAL A 409 -3.47 10.45 7.51
C VAL A 409 -2.53 9.26 7.60
N MET A 410 -2.99 8.20 8.24
CA MET A 410 -2.18 7.02 8.55
C MET A 410 -2.48 5.88 7.57
N LEU A 411 -1.51 5.53 6.75
CA LEU A 411 -1.60 4.38 5.86
C LEU A 411 -1.18 3.11 6.60
N THR A 412 -2.04 2.11 6.58
CA THR A 412 -1.71 0.76 7.05
C THR A 412 -1.23 -0.08 5.86
N LEU A 413 -0.05 -0.66 5.99
CA LEU A 413 0.59 -1.52 5.00
C LEU A 413 0.88 -2.90 5.58
N ASP A 414 0.69 -3.93 4.79
CA ASP A 414 1.07 -5.30 5.09
C ASP A 414 2.50 -5.53 4.59
N ALA A 415 3.45 -5.75 5.50
CA ALA A 415 4.86 -5.98 5.17
C ALA A 415 5.07 -7.22 4.29
N SER A 416 4.16 -8.20 4.34
CA SER A 416 4.26 -9.42 3.53
C SER A 416 4.02 -9.20 2.03
N THR A 417 3.45 -8.04 1.66
CA THR A 417 3.20 -7.70 0.25
C THR A 417 4.44 -7.21 -0.49
N GLY A 418 5.56 -6.98 0.22
CA GLY A 418 6.84 -6.60 -0.38
C GLY A 418 6.74 -5.30 -1.18
N GLN A 419 7.32 -5.23 -2.37
CA GLN A 419 7.34 -4.03 -3.23
C GLN A 419 5.95 -3.51 -3.64
N ASN A 420 4.90 -4.32 -3.55
CA ASN A 420 3.53 -3.83 -3.74
C ASN A 420 3.13 -2.81 -2.66
N ALA A 421 3.68 -2.91 -1.43
CA ALA A 421 3.45 -1.91 -0.39
C ALA A 421 4.01 -0.53 -0.77
N VAL A 422 5.15 -0.47 -1.47
CA VAL A 422 5.74 0.76 -2.01
C VAL A 422 4.79 1.41 -3.02
N SER A 423 4.23 0.62 -3.94
CA SER A 423 3.25 1.11 -4.93
C SER A 423 1.97 1.63 -4.26
N GLN A 424 1.51 0.98 -3.19
CA GLN A 424 0.38 1.45 -2.39
C GLN A 424 0.72 2.77 -1.68
N ALA A 425 1.88 2.86 -1.03
CA ALA A 425 2.32 4.08 -0.35
C ALA A 425 2.36 5.27 -1.31
N LYS A 426 2.91 5.09 -2.51
CA LYS A 426 2.92 6.11 -3.56
C LYS A 426 1.51 6.57 -3.91
N LEU A 427 0.62 5.63 -4.23
CA LEU A 427 -0.74 5.93 -4.64
C LEU A 427 -1.54 6.72 -3.59
N PHE A 428 -1.51 6.25 -2.34
CA PHE A 428 -2.23 6.92 -1.25
C PHE A 428 -1.61 8.27 -0.92
N ASN A 429 -0.26 8.39 -0.98
CA ASN A 429 0.42 9.66 -0.74
C ASN A 429 0.05 10.72 -1.78
N GLU A 430 0.03 10.36 -3.07
CA GLU A 430 -0.40 11.23 -4.16
C GLU A 430 -1.88 11.66 -4.04
N THR A 431 -2.70 10.83 -3.41
CA THR A 431 -4.15 11.04 -3.31
C THR A 431 -4.54 11.95 -2.15
N VAL A 432 -4.04 11.66 -0.94
CA VAL A 432 -4.49 12.31 0.31
C VAL A 432 -3.38 12.94 1.13
N GLY A 433 -2.12 12.77 0.74
CA GLY A 433 -0.97 13.31 1.48
C GLY A 433 -0.79 12.59 2.81
N LEU A 434 -0.03 11.50 2.81
CA LEU A 434 0.22 10.70 4.01
C LEU A 434 1.08 11.46 5.02
N THR A 435 0.74 11.35 6.30
CA THR A 435 1.52 11.92 7.40
C THR A 435 2.15 10.87 8.30
N GLY A 436 1.67 9.63 8.21
CA GLY A 436 2.20 8.50 8.96
C GLY A 436 1.90 7.15 8.34
N LEU A 437 2.70 6.18 8.73
CA LEU A 437 2.60 4.80 8.29
C LEU A 437 2.48 3.85 9.48
N THR A 438 1.74 2.78 9.28
CA THR A 438 1.74 1.60 10.17
C THR A 438 2.07 0.37 9.33
N LEU A 439 3.13 -0.35 9.68
CA LEU A 439 3.46 -1.62 9.06
C LEU A 439 2.98 -2.77 9.93
N THR A 440 2.22 -3.68 9.34
CA THR A 440 1.63 -4.85 10.00
C THR A 440 2.25 -6.14 9.49
N LYS A 441 1.99 -7.25 10.19
CA LYS A 441 2.35 -8.62 9.80
C LYS A 441 3.85 -8.85 9.61
N LEU A 442 4.67 -8.11 10.34
CA LEU A 442 6.12 -8.31 10.34
C LEU A 442 6.52 -9.70 10.87
N ASP A 443 5.70 -10.30 11.72
CA ASP A 443 5.90 -11.65 12.30
C ASP A 443 5.74 -12.80 11.29
N GLY A 444 5.04 -12.56 10.20
CA GLY A 444 4.76 -13.58 9.19
C GLY A 444 5.68 -13.58 7.98
N THR A 445 6.50 -12.54 7.79
CA THR A 445 7.17 -12.29 6.52
C THR A 445 8.69 -12.42 6.56
N ALA A 446 9.25 -12.90 5.44
CA ALA A 446 10.68 -12.81 5.11
C ALA A 446 11.03 -11.52 4.32
N LYS A 447 10.01 -10.72 3.96
CA LYS A 447 10.08 -9.53 3.09
C LYS A 447 10.06 -8.23 3.90
N GLY A 448 10.45 -8.26 5.18
CA GLY A 448 10.45 -7.10 6.05
C GLY A 448 11.41 -5.98 5.62
N GLY A 449 12.28 -6.23 4.66
CA GLY A 449 13.15 -5.22 4.05
C GLY A 449 12.40 -4.11 3.30
N VAL A 450 11.13 -4.33 2.97
CA VAL A 450 10.27 -3.29 2.35
C VAL A 450 10.18 -2.00 3.17
N ILE A 451 10.38 -2.08 4.49
CA ILE A 451 10.41 -0.90 5.38
C ILE A 451 11.49 0.10 4.95
N PHE A 452 12.67 -0.38 4.52
CA PHE A 452 13.77 0.47 4.05
C PHE A 452 13.42 1.16 2.74
N SER A 453 12.81 0.43 1.82
CA SER A 453 12.33 0.98 0.55
C SER A 453 11.32 2.12 0.75
N ILE A 454 10.35 1.90 1.63
CA ILE A 454 9.32 2.90 1.96
C ILE A 454 9.95 4.12 2.67
N ALA A 455 10.85 3.89 3.63
CA ALA A 455 11.52 4.95 4.38
C ALA A 455 12.39 5.83 3.46
N ASP A 456 13.18 5.21 2.59
CA ASP A 456 14.10 5.90 1.67
C ASP A 456 13.36 6.69 0.58
N GLN A 457 12.29 6.12 0.00
CA GLN A 457 11.60 6.73 -1.13
C GLN A 457 10.64 7.85 -0.72
N PHE A 458 9.96 7.73 0.42
CA PHE A 458 8.90 8.66 0.78
C PHE A 458 9.26 9.56 1.97
N GLY A 459 10.13 9.14 2.87
CA GLY A 459 10.46 9.90 4.08
C GLY A 459 9.26 10.14 5.00
N ILE A 460 8.15 9.41 4.81
CA ILE A 460 6.95 9.50 5.64
C ILE A 460 7.22 8.84 6.98
N PRO A 461 6.90 9.48 8.11
CA PRO A 461 7.09 8.89 9.43
C PRO A 461 6.42 7.51 9.58
N ILE A 462 7.17 6.53 10.07
CA ILE A 462 6.62 5.26 10.51
C ILE A 462 6.19 5.44 11.96
N ARG A 463 4.87 5.39 12.21
CA ARG A 463 4.31 5.61 13.54
C ARG A 463 4.28 4.34 14.38
N TYR A 464 3.85 3.24 13.75
CA TYR A 464 3.63 1.98 14.44
C TYR A 464 4.09 0.78 13.61
N ILE A 465 4.47 -0.28 14.33
CA ILE A 465 4.74 -1.61 13.75
C ILE A 465 3.92 -2.67 14.48
N GLY A 466 3.42 -3.64 13.72
CA GLY A 466 2.67 -4.79 14.20
C GLY A 466 3.46 -6.09 14.02
N VAL A 467 3.68 -6.80 15.12
CA VAL A 467 4.49 -8.03 15.19
C VAL A 467 3.67 -9.22 15.71
N GLY A 468 2.36 -9.19 15.52
CA GLY A 468 1.46 -10.25 15.94
C GLY A 468 0.01 -9.78 16.12
N GLU A 469 -0.85 -10.67 16.60
CA GLU A 469 -2.30 -10.43 16.72
C GLU A 469 -2.72 -9.78 18.04
N GLY A 470 -1.95 -9.93 19.12
CA GLY A 470 -2.25 -9.37 20.43
C GLY A 470 -2.32 -7.84 20.45
N ILE A 471 -3.03 -7.28 21.42
CA ILE A 471 -3.16 -5.81 21.58
C ILE A 471 -1.76 -5.19 21.80
N GLU A 472 -0.90 -5.88 22.52
CA GLU A 472 0.44 -5.42 22.83
C GLU A 472 1.44 -5.61 21.68
N ASP A 473 1.04 -6.25 20.57
CA ASP A 473 1.89 -6.48 19.40
C ASP A 473 1.88 -5.33 18.39
N LEU A 474 1.11 -4.28 18.64
CA LEU A 474 1.21 -2.99 17.96
C LEU A 474 1.94 -2.00 18.86
N ARG A 475 3.07 -1.48 18.38
CA ARG A 475 3.88 -0.54 19.17
C ARG A 475 4.35 0.64 18.33
N PRO A 476 4.63 1.78 18.98
CA PRO A 476 5.37 2.86 18.33
C PRO A 476 6.65 2.32 17.70
N PHE A 477 6.93 2.77 16.50
CA PHE A 477 8.16 2.42 15.80
C PHE A 477 9.36 3.09 16.45
N LYS A 478 10.45 2.34 16.58
CA LYS A 478 11.78 2.83 16.96
C LYS A 478 12.82 2.20 16.05
N ALA A 479 13.56 3.03 15.35
CA ALA A 479 14.56 2.60 14.38
C ALA A 479 15.64 1.75 15.04
N ASP A 480 16.16 2.19 16.20
CA ASP A 480 17.22 1.47 16.92
C ASP A 480 16.78 0.08 17.37
N ASP A 481 15.57 -0.05 17.95
CA ASP A 481 15.02 -1.33 18.39
C ASP A 481 14.82 -2.28 17.20
N PHE A 482 14.38 -1.73 16.04
CA PHE A 482 14.17 -2.51 14.82
C PHE A 482 15.49 -3.02 14.25
N ILE A 483 16.49 -2.16 14.14
CA ILE A 483 17.84 -2.51 13.67
C ILE A 483 18.50 -3.51 14.61
N GLU A 484 18.40 -3.30 15.92
CA GLU A 484 18.94 -4.24 16.90
C GLU A 484 18.31 -5.62 16.79
N ALA A 485 16.97 -5.68 16.66
CA ALA A 485 16.25 -6.94 16.48
C ALA A 485 16.58 -7.64 15.15
N LEU A 486 16.79 -6.86 14.07
CA LEU A 486 17.12 -7.38 12.74
C LEU A 486 18.53 -7.95 12.68
N PHE A 487 19.51 -7.27 13.29
CA PHE A 487 20.92 -7.64 13.30
C PHE A 487 21.35 -8.42 14.56
N ALA A 488 20.37 -8.84 15.40
CA ALA A 488 20.67 -9.64 16.60
C ALA A 488 21.34 -10.96 16.22
N ARG A 489 22.44 -11.29 16.90
CA ARG A 489 23.14 -12.58 16.75
C ARG A 489 22.23 -13.72 17.26
N GLU A 490 22.27 -14.87 16.62
CA GLU A 490 21.71 -16.09 17.19
C GLU A 490 22.61 -16.52 18.35
N GLU A 491 22.02 -16.61 19.56
CA GLU A 491 22.67 -17.20 20.72
C GLU A 491 22.64 -18.72 20.64
#